data_89587d23746cfb84c54df6a083e821e3
#
_entry.id   89587d23746cfb84c54df6a083e821e3
#
_cell.length_a   1.000
_cell.length_b   1.000
_cell.length_c   1.000
_cell.angle_alpha   90.00
_cell.angle_beta   90.00
_cell.angle_gamma   90.00
#
_symmetry.space_group_name_H-M   'P 1'
#
loop_
_entity.id
_entity.type
_entity.pdbx_description
1 polymer ?
#
loop_
_entity_poly.entity_id
_entity_poly.type
_entity_poly.pdbx_seq_one_letter_code
_entity_poly.pdbx_strand_id
1 'polypeptide(L)'
;MIKIVSVKKIIKIRNANRYNKSNTLKKITMSEHKVNLSWKNESEDFSYKKYDRTHSWKFEGGTVVKASAAPEYLGKKEFVNPEEAFAASLASCHMLTFLAIASMKKYIVEIYEDTAVAILEKNEKSRMALTKLFLRPKITFMGDNIPDKTTIEEMHHRGHTECFIANSVLTEIIIEPVF
;
A
#
# COMPACT_ATOMS: atom_id res chain seq x y z
N MET A 1 21.42 6.77 -13.98
CA MET A 1 21.92 5.42 -14.33
C MET A 1 21.42 4.46 -13.26
N ILE A 2 20.37 3.70 -13.56
CA ILE A 2 19.77 2.74 -12.62
C ILE A 2 20.65 1.49 -12.66
N LYS A 3 21.31 1.18 -11.55
CA LYS A 3 22.02 -0.10 -11.41
C LYS A 3 21.01 -1.20 -11.15
N ILE A 4 20.77 -2.05 -12.15
CA ILE A 4 20.05 -3.31 -11.94
C ILE A 4 20.99 -4.22 -11.16
N VAL A 5 20.74 -4.35 -9.86
CA VAL A 5 21.50 -5.27 -9.01
C VAL A 5 20.81 -6.63 -9.05
N SER A 6 21.49 -7.63 -9.60
CA SER A 6 21.01 -9.01 -9.64
C SER A 6 20.80 -9.53 -8.20
N VAL A 7 19.60 -10.00 -7.90
CA VAL A 7 19.16 -10.52 -6.59
C VAL A 7 20.03 -11.68 -6.06
N LYS A 8 20.86 -12.29 -6.88
CA LYS A 8 21.74 -13.43 -6.50
C LYS A 8 22.97 -13.07 -5.66
N LYS A 9 23.25 -11.80 -5.39
CA LYS A 9 24.49 -11.36 -4.73
C LYS A 9 24.35 -10.90 -3.28
N ILE A 10 23.16 -10.99 -2.68
CA ILE A 10 22.90 -10.50 -1.30
C ILE A 10 23.04 -11.61 -0.23
N ILE A 11 23.29 -12.85 -0.59
CA ILE A 11 23.47 -13.92 0.39
C ILE A 11 24.95 -14.33 0.47
N LYS A 12 25.76 -13.49 1.08
CA LYS A 12 27.05 -13.88 1.66
C LYS A 12 27.36 -13.00 2.86
N ILE A 13 26.62 -13.21 3.94
CA ILE A 13 27.01 -12.73 5.27
C ILE A 13 27.75 -13.86 5.95
N ARG A 14 29.03 -13.60 6.21
CA ARG A 14 30.00 -14.49 6.85
C ARG A 14 29.53 -14.93 8.23
N ASN A 15 29.57 -16.23 8.48
CA ASN A 15 29.63 -16.80 9.82
C ASN A 15 30.81 -16.22 10.59
N ALA A 16 30.55 -15.45 11.61
CA ALA A 16 31.48 -15.20 12.69
C ALA A 16 30.84 -15.65 14.00
N ASN A 17 31.29 -16.80 14.45
CA ASN A 17 30.95 -17.41 15.72
C ASN A 17 31.55 -16.61 16.88
N ARG A 18 30.77 -16.35 17.91
CA ARG A 18 30.97 -16.26 19.35
C ARG A 18 30.20 -15.08 19.95
N TYR A 19 29.06 -15.37 20.56
CA TYR A 19 28.79 -14.98 21.95
C TYR A 19 27.54 -15.71 22.44
N ASN A 20 27.79 -16.59 23.41
CA ASN A 20 26.77 -17.31 24.17
C ASN A 20 26.14 -16.32 25.17
N LYS A 21 24.84 -16.00 25.04
CA LYS A 21 23.93 -15.68 26.14
C LYS A 21 22.50 -15.61 25.59
N SER A 22 21.61 -16.36 26.21
CA SER A 22 20.17 -16.46 26.02
C SER A 22 19.49 -15.11 25.68
N ASN A 23 19.40 -14.83 24.39
CA ASN A 23 18.43 -13.90 23.83
C ASN A 23 17.76 -14.67 22.71
N THR A 24 16.51 -15.05 22.93
CA THR A 24 15.63 -15.56 21.88
C THR A 24 15.49 -14.43 20.84
N LEU A 25 16.43 -14.39 19.90
CA LEU A 25 16.30 -13.55 18.71
C LEU A 25 14.97 -13.95 18.06
N LYS A 26 13.94 -13.09 18.16
CA LYS A 26 12.73 -13.21 17.36
C LYS A 26 13.24 -13.39 15.92
N LYS A 27 13.01 -14.57 15.35
CA LYS A 27 13.32 -14.88 13.96
C LYS A 27 12.62 -13.81 13.12
N ILE A 28 13.37 -12.89 12.52
CA ILE A 28 12.81 -11.94 11.57
C ILE A 28 12.32 -12.79 10.41
N THR A 29 11.03 -13.03 10.35
CA THR A 29 10.39 -13.80 9.29
C THR A 29 10.32 -12.87 8.08
N MET A 30 11.17 -13.10 7.07
CA MET A 30 11.01 -12.47 5.77
C MET A 30 9.80 -13.10 5.08
N SER A 31 8.89 -12.28 4.58
CA SER A 31 7.79 -12.70 3.72
C SER A 31 8.02 -12.15 2.30
N GLU A 32 7.66 -12.94 1.29
CA GLU A 32 7.65 -12.51 -0.10
C GLU A 32 6.20 -12.29 -0.53
N HIS A 33 5.96 -11.19 -1.23
CA HIS A 33 4.65 -10.85 -1.80
C HIS A 33 4.82 -10.66 -3.31
N LYS A 34 4.09 -11.46 -4.12
CA LYS A 34 4.29 -11.54 -5.56
C LYS A 34 3.03 -11.14 -6.30
N VAL A 35 3.25 -10.40 -7.37
CA VAL A 35 2.25 -10.13 -8.40
C VAL A 35 2.90 -10.32 -9.77
N ASN A 36 2.19 -11.00 -10.67
CA ASN A 36 2.64 -11.18 -12.04
C ASN A 36 1.90 -10.20 -12.94
N LEU A 37 2.65 -9.39 -13.69
CA LEU A 37 2.11 -8.47 -14.68
C LEU A 37 2.28 -9.09 -16.07
N SER A 38 1.23 -8.98 -16.91
CA SER A 38 1.26 -9.43 -18.29
C SER A 38 0.62 -8.38 -19.19
N TRP A 39 1.39 -7.91 -20.15
CA TRP A 39 0.95 -7.08 -21.25
C TRP A 39 1.37 -7.72 -22.56
N LYS A 40 0.50 -7.65 -23.56
CA LYS A 40 0.78 -8.14 -24.91
C LYS A 40 0.41 -7.05 -25.89
N ASN A 41 1.27 -6.79 -26.86
CA ASN A 41 0.90 -5.89 -27.94
C ASN A 41 -0.13 -6.56 -28.86
N GLU A 42 -1.32 -5.99 -28.89
CA GLU A 42 -2.41 -6.38 -29.78
C GLU A 42 -2.75 -5.23 -30.76
N SER A 43 -1.97 -4.14 -30.72
CA SER A 43 -2.15 -2.99 -31.59
C SER A 43 -1.33 -3.16 -32.89
N GLU A 44 -1.92 -2.86 -34.05
CA GLU A 44 -1.17 -2.82 -35.31
C GLU A 44 -0.13 -1.71 -35.33
N ASP A 45 -0.40 -0.60 -34.64
CA ASP A 45 0.47 0.57 -34.52
C ASP A 45 0.94 0.74 -33.07
N PHE A 46 2.23 0.45 -32.81
CA PHE A 46 2.86 0.62 -31.51
C PHE A 46 3.40 2.03 -31.27
N SER A 47 2.86 3.03 -31.95
CA SER A 47 3.21 4.42 -31.65
C SER A 47 2.68 4.85 -30.27
N TYR A 48 3.33 5.85 -29.65
CA TYR A 48 3.02 6.32 -28.29
C TYR A 48 1.53 6.64 -28.06
N LYS A 49 0.86 7.22 -29.08
CA LYS A 49 -0.55 7.62 -28.96
C LYS A 49 -1.56 6.51 -29.25
N LYS A 50 -1.12 5.36 -29.78
CA LYS A 50 -2.03 4.33 -30.32
C LYS A 50 -1.96 3.00 -29.60
N TYR A 51 -0.82 2.60 -29.04
CA TYR A 51 -0.73 1.29 -28.40
C TYR A 51 -1.66 1.18 -27.17
N ASP A 52 -2.32 0.03 -27.02
CA ASP A 52 -3.19 -0.23 -25.87
C ASP A 52 -2.34 -0.45 -24.60
N ARG A 53 -2.69 0.25 -23.53
CA ARG A 53 -2.05 0.17 -22.22
C ARG A 53 -2.72 -0.84 -21.28
N THR A 54 -3.73 -1.52 -21.77
CA THR A 54 -4.45 -2.54 -20.99
C THR A 54 -3.55 -3.74 -20.73
N HIS A 55 -3.47 -4.13 -19.47
CA HIS A 55 -2.67 -5.24 -19.01
C HIS A 55 -3.37 -5.96 -17.86
N SER A 56 -2.79 -7.02 -17.35
CA SER A 56 -3.34 -7.76 -16.22
C SER A 56 -2.34 -7.91 -15.10
N TRP A 57 -2.87 -7.87 -13.88
CA TRP A 57 -2.16 -8.23 -12.66
C TRP A 57 -2.74 -9.53 -12.13
N LYS A 58 -1.91 -10.54 -11.95
CA LYS A 58 -2.31 -11.82 -11.36
C LYS A 58 -1.62 -11.98 -10.01
N PHE A 59 -2.42 -12.08 -8.97
CA PHE A 59 -1.99 -12.28 -7.59
C PHE A 59 -1.84 -13.78 -7.27
N GLU A 60 -1.04 -14.11 -6.23
CA GLU A 60 -0.81 -15.50 -5.82
C GLU A 60 -2.10 -16.24 -5.46
N GLY A 61 -3.08 -15.54 -4.86
CA GLY A 61 -4.41 -16.09 -4.53
C GLY A 61 -5.32 -16.37 -5.74
N GLY A 62 -4.83 -16.16 -6.97
CA GLY A 62 -5.57 -16.42 -8.20
C GLY A 62 -6.40 -15.25 -8.72
N THR A 63 -6.57 -14.19 -7.93
CA THR A 63 -7.28 -12.98 -8.39
C THR A 63 -6.54 -12.34 -9.56
N VAL A 64 -7.30 -11.98 -10.62
CA VAL A 64 -6.80 -11.26 -11.78
C VAL A 64 -7.50 -9.92 -11.88
N VAL A 65 -6.72 -8.85 -11.95
CA VAL A 65 -7.21 -7.48 -12.11
C VAL A 65 -6.80 -6.98 -13.48
N LYS A 66 -7.76 -6.42 -14.25
CA LYS A 66 -7.46 -5.63 -15.44
C LYS A 66 -7.00 -4.25 -15.03
N ALA A 67 -5.90 -3.81 -15.61
CA ALA A 67 -5.28 -2.54 -15.33
C ALA A 67 -4.94 -1.78 -16.61
N SER A 68 -4.79 -0.47 -16.49
CA SER A 68 -4.35 0.41 -17.57
C SER A 68 -3.59 1.60 -16.97
N ALA A 69 -3.10 2.52 -17.80
CA ALA A 69 -2.65 3.81 -17.31
C ALA A 69 -3.86 4.68 -16.92
N ALA A 70 -3.62 5.75 -16.16
CA ALA A 70 -4.65 6.76 -15.91
C ALA A 70 -5.08 7.42 -17.23
N PRO A 71 -6.32 7.94 -17.34
CA PRO A 71 -6.85 8.53 -18.57
C PRO A 71 -5.98 9.66 -19.14
N GLU A 72 -5.37 10.48 -18.29
CA GLU A 72 -4.45 11.57 -18.65
C GLU A 72 -3.19 11.06 -19.36
N TYR A 73 -2.87 9.77 -19.17
CA TYR A 73 -1.76 9.06 -19.80
C TYR A 73 -2.22 8.08 -20.88
N LEU A 74 -3.37 8.35 -21.51
CA LEU A 74 -3.97 7.56 -22.59
C LEU A 74 -4.38 6.15 -22.15
N GLY A 75 -4.73 5.98 -20.90
CA GLY A 75 -5.28 4.74 -20.34
C GLY A 75 -6.81 4.69 -20.41
N LYS A 76 -7.38 3.64 -19.87
CA LYS A 76 -8.82 3.37 -19.85
C LYS A 76 -9.35 3.54 -18.43
N LYS A 77 -10.30 4.47 -18.24
CA LYS A 77 -10.87 4.81 -16.92
C LYS A 77 -11.63 3.67 -16.23
N GLU A 78 -12.07 2.68 -16.99
CA GLU A 78 -12.78 1.51 -16.48
C GLU A 78 -11.87 0.44 -15.87
N PHE A 79 -10.54 0.62 -15.97
CA PHE A 79 -9.56 -0.29 -15.40
C PHE A 79 -8.72 0.42 -14.33
N VAL A 80 -8.29 -0.37 -13.35
CA VAL A 80 -7.45 0.13 -12.27
C VAL A 80 -6.13 0.67 -12.83
N ASN A 81 -5.74 1.86 -12.40
CA ASN A 81 -4.42 2.41 -12.71
C ASN A 81 -3.45 2.24 -11.52
N PRO A 82 -2.13 2.35 -11.74
CA PRO A 82 -1.13 2.19 -10.68
C PRO A 82 -1.29 3.17 -9.51
N GLU A 83 -1.77 4.38 -9.78
CA GLU A 83 -1.98 5.41 -8.78
C GLU A 83 -3.14 5.05 -7.84
N GLU A 84 -4.25 4.55 -8.39
CA GLU A 84 -5.37 4.01 -7.59
C GLU A 84 -4.96 2.77 -6.79
N ALA A 85 -4.18 1.87 -7.39
CA ALA A 85 -3.68 0.70 -6.69
C ALA A 85 -2.76 1.07 -5.52
N PHE A 86 -1.93 2.10 -5.68
CA PHE A 86 -1.10 2.65 -4.61
C PHE A 86 -1.97 3.19 -3.47
N ALA A 87 -2.99 4.00 -3.79
CA ALA A 87 -3.92 4.53 -2.80
C ALA A 87 -4.65 3.40 -2.07
N ALA A 88 -5.16 2.41 -2.80
CA ALA A 88 -5.86 1.26 -2.24
C ALA A 88 -4.96 0.41 -1.32
N SER A 89 -3.71 0.17 -1.71
CA SER A 89 -2.77 -0.62 -0.90
C SER A 89 -2.49 0.05 0.45
N LEU A 90 -2.32 1.37 0.45
CA LEU A 90 -2.05 2.14 1.66
C LEU A 90 -3.28 2.25 2.55
N ALA A 91 -4.46 2.56 1.98
CA ALA A 91 -5.73 2.60 2.71
C ALA A 91 -6.05 1.25 3.36
N SER A 92 -5.88 0.15 2.61
CA SER A 92 -6.09 -1.21 3.12
C SER A 92 -5.12 -1.55 4.26
N CYS A 93 -3.83 -1.20 4.13
CA CYS A 93 -2.85 -1.43 5.20
C CYS A 93 -3.21 -0.66 6.47
N HIS A 94 -3.59 0.62 6.33
CA HIS A 94 -4.04 1.44 7.46
C HIS A 94 -5.28 0.87 8.13
N MET A 95 -6.31 0.51 7.34
CA MET A 95 -7.54 -0.11 7.83
C MET A 95 -7.24 -1.38 8.63
N LEU A 96 -6.47 -2.31 8.08
CA LEU A 96 -6.15 -3.58 8.73
C LEU A 96 -5.39 -3.36 10.04
N THR A 97 -4.46 -2.40 10.09
CA THR A 97 -3.73 -2.05 11.31
C THR A 97 -4.67 -1.43 12.35
N PHE A 98 -5.56 -0.52 11.93
CA PHE A 98 -6.58 0.07 12.81
C PHE A 98 -7.50 -1.01 13.42
N LEU A 99 -8.02 -1.92 12.58
CA LEU A 99 -8.89 -3.01 13.03
C LEU A 99 -8.18 -3.93 14.04
N ALA A 100 -6.90 -4.23 13.83
CA ALA A 100 -6.10 -5.00 14.78
C ALA A 100 -5.97 -4.27 16.13
N ILE A 101 -5.71 -2.96 16.11
CA ILE A 101 -5.61 -2.13 17.32
C ILE A 101 -6.97 -2.06 18.05
N ALA A 102 -8.07 -1.82 17.32
CA ALA A 102 -9.41 -1.81 17.89
C ALA A 102 -9.75 -3.13 18.58
N SER A 103 -9.47 -4.26 17.91
CA SER A 103 -9.67 -5.61 18.45
C SER A 103 -8.87 -5.85 19.73
N MET A 104 -7.59 -5.47 19.76
CA MET A 104 -6.74 -5.56 20.97
C MET A 104 -7.28 -4.73 22.14
N LYS A 105 -7.89 -3.58 21.84
CA LYS A 105 -8.55 -2.70 22.82
C LYS A 105 -9.98 -3.15 23.16
N LYS A 106 -10.47 -4.24 22.56
CA LYS A 106 -11.82 -4.78 22.75
C LYS A 106 -12.94 -3.85 22.28
N TYR A 107 -12.67 -3.00 21.32
CA TYR A 107 -13.69 -2.26 20.57
C TYR A 107 -14.16 -3.11 19.37
N ILE A 108 -15.46 -3.16 19.15
CA ILE A 108 -16.04 -3.91 18.05
C ILE A 108 -16.36 -2.94 16.93
N VAL A 109 -15.63 -3.07 15.83
CA VAL A 109 -15.90 -2.32 14.61
C VAL A 109 -16.93 -3.09 13.79
N GLU A 110 -18.03 -2.45 13.44
CA GLU A 110 -19.06 -2.98 12.56
C GLU A 110 -18.77 -2.65 11.10
N ILE A 111 -18.47 -1.36 10.82
CA ILE A 111 -18.22 -0.87 9.47
C ILE A 111 -16.95 0.00 9.50
N TYR A 112 -16.10 -0.16 8.50
CA TYR A 112 -15.01 0.75 8.18
C TYR A 112 -15.09 1.11 6.70
N GLU A 113 -15.30 2.38 6.41
CA GLU A 113 -15.34 2.94 5.05
C GLU A 113 -14.24 3.99 4.91
N ASP A 114 -13.59 4.05 3.76
CA ASP A 114 -12.59 5.08 3.47
C ASP A 114 -12.64 5.47 2.00
N THR A 115 -12.41 6.75 1.73
CA THR A 115 -12.19 7.28 0.39
C THR A 115 -10.78 7.84 0.32
N ALA A 116 -9.84 6.99 -0.10
CA ALA A 116 -8.44 7.39 -0.26
C ALA A 116 -8.24 8.21 -1.54
N VAL A 117 -7.51 9.33 -1.42
CA VAL A 117 -7.19 10.20 -2.55
C VAL A 117 -5.69 10.45 -2.61
N ALA A 118 -5.03 9.98 -3.67
CA ALA A 118 -3.62 10.25 -3.93
C ALA A 118 -3.47 11.45 -4.88
N ILE A 119 -2.52 12.34 -4.59
CA ILE A 119 -2.21 13.53 -5.38
C ILE A 119 -0.92 13.30 -6.16
N LEU A 120 -1.06 13.34 -7.49
CA LEU A 120 0.07 13.25 -8.43
C LEU A 120 0.51 14.66 -8.82
N GLU A 121 1.66 15.08 -8.36
CA GLU A 121 2.23 16.41 -8.66
C GLU A 121 3.77 16.35 -8.70
N LYS A 122 4.42 17.47 -9.03
CA LYS A 122 5.89 17.56 -8.99
C LYS A 122 6.38 17.64 -7.55
N ASN A 123 7.29 16.75 -7.20
CA ASN A 123 8.01 16.80 -5.93
C ASN A 123 9.12 17.88 -5.96
N GLU A 124 9.84 18.04 -4.85
CA GLU A 124 10.95 19.00 -4.69
C GLU A 124 12.06 18.84 -5.75
N LYS A 125 12.19 17.65 -6.33
CA LYS A 125 13.15 17.35 -7.41
C LYS A 125 12.54 17.57 -8.82
N SER A 126 11.40 18.27 -8.91
CA SER A 126 10.66 18.53 -10.15
C SER A 126 10.26 17.27 -10.93
N ARG A 127 10.06 16.14 -10.24
CA ARG A 127 9.61 14.88 -10.82
C ARG A 127 8.18 14.61 -10.40
N MET A 128 7.36 14.09 -11.34
CA MET A 128 6.02 13.62 -11.02
C MET A 128 6.10 12.50 -9.99
N ALA A 129 5.33 12.62 -8.91
CA ALA A 129 5.26 11.67 -7.80
C ALA A 129 3.89 11.78 -7.12
N LEU A 130 3.47 10.71 -6.47
CA LEU A 130 2.36 10.77 -5.52
C LEU A 130 2.90 11.41 -4.23
N THR A 131 2.72 12.73 -4.10
CA THR A 131 3.31 13.52 -3.01
C THR A 131 2.48 13.47 -1.74
N LYS A 132 1.15 13.36 -1.89
CA LYS A 132 0.21 13.31 -0.76
C LYS A 132 -0.81 12.19 -0.97
N LEU A 133 -1.28 11.66 0.14
CA LEU A 133 -2.40 10.71 0.15
C LEU A 133 -3.29 11.03 1.35
N PHE A 134 -4.55 11.31 1.07
CA PHE A 134 -5.59 11.56 2.06
C PHE A 134 -6.35 10.28 2.34
N LEU A 135 -6.49 9.93 3.62
CA LEU A 135 -7.38 8.90 4.12
C LEU A 135 -8.51 9.59 4.90
N ARG A 136 -9.76 9.23 4.60
CA ARG A 136 -10.95 9.78 5.25
C ARG A 136 -11.81 8.66 5.83
N PRO A 137 -11.27 7.91 6.80
CA PRO A 137 -11.97 6.78 7.37
C PRO A 137 -13.19 7.24 8.16
N LYS A 138 -14.32 6.56 7.93
CA LYS A 138 -15.55 6.63 8.71
C LYS A 138 -15.79 5.26 9.33
N ILE A 139 -15.94 5.24 10.65
CA ILE A 139 -16.01 3.99 11.39
C ILE A 139 -17.30 3.93 12.20
N THR A 140 -18.02 2.83 12.05
CA THR A 140 -19.16 2.50 12.92
C THR A 140 -18.71 1.44 13.90
N PHE A 141 -18.93 1.72 15.19
CA PHE A 141 -18.69 0.76 16.27
C PHE A 141 -20.02 0.17 16.74
N MET A 142 -19.97 -1.05 17.32
CA MET A 142 -21.11 -1.72 17.89
C MET A 142 -20.79 -2.22 19.31
N GLY A 143 -21.88 -2.56 20.07
CA GLY A 143 -21.78 -3.03 21.47
C GLY A 143 -21.76 -1.88 22.47
N ASP A 144 -21.55 -2.22 23.76
CA ASP A 144 -21.64 -1.27 24.87
C ASP A 144 -20.34 -0.45 25.05
N ASN A 145 -19.22 -0.94 24.52
CA ASN A 145 -17.91 -0.30 24.65
C ASN A 145 -17.56 0.48 23.37
N ILE A 146 -18.03 1.71 23.31
CA ILE A 146 -17.78 2.61 22.16
C ILE A 146 -16.62 3.57 22.53
N PRO A 147 -15.56 3.67 21.70
CA PRO A 147 -14.48 4.60 21.96
C PRO A 147 -14.93 6.06 21.76
N ASP A 148 -14.40 6.96 22.55
CA ASP A 148 -14.55 8.39 22.32
C ASP A 148 -13.69 8.86 21.12
N LYS A 149 -13.92 10.11 20.70
CA LYS A 149 -13.22 10.71 19.56
C LYS A 149 -11.69 10.69 19.75
N THR A 150 -11.20 11.06 20.92
CA THR A 150 -9.76 11.09 21.22
C THR A 150 -9.14 9.70 21.08
N THR A 151 -9.82 8.68 21.59
CA THR A 151 -9.38 7.29 21.49
C THR A 151 -9.33 6.82 20.00
N ILE A 152 -10.31 7.23 19.19
CA ILE A 152 -10.32 6.93 17.74
C ILE A 152 -9.13 7.60 17.06
N GLU A 153 -8.86 8.88 17.34
CA GLU A 153 -7.72 9.61 16.78
C GLU A 153 -6.38 8.97 17.18
N GLU A 154 -6.23 8.55 18.45
CA GLU A 154 -5.05 7.81 18.91
C GLU A 154 -4.89 6.46 18.18
N MET A 155 -5.98 5.74 17.96
CA MET A 155 -5.93 4.49 17.18
C MET A 155 -5.50 4.72 15.74
N HIS A 156 -5.95 5.80 15.10
CA HIS A 156 -5.51 6.18 13.76
C HIS A 156 -4.03 6.56 13.73
N HIS A 157 -3.58 7.37 14.69
CA HIS A 157 -2.17 7.74 14.79
C HIS A 157 -1.27 6.50 14.94
N ARG A 158 -1.65 5.59 15.83
CA ARG A 158 -0.93 4.33 15.99
C ARG A 158 -1.01 3.45 14.74
N GLY A 159 -2.19 3.38 14.09
CA GLY A 159 -2.41 2.67 12.84
C GLY A 159 -1.49 3.16 11.72
N HIS A 160 -1.28 4.48 11.62
CA HIS A 160 -0.33 5.07 10.71
C HIS A 160 1.13 4.66 11.03
N THR A 161 1.52 4.78 12.28
CA THR A 161 2.89 4.46 12.74
C THR A 161 3.25 2.98 12.48
N GLU A 162 2.31 2.07 12.65
CA GLU A 162 2.52 0.62 12.51
C GLU A 162 2.19 0.10 11.09
N CYS A 163 1.68 0.92 10.17
CA CYS A 163 1.37 0.53 8.80
C CYS A 163 2.63 0.31 7.97
N PHE A 164 2.85 -0.92 7.51
CA PHE A 164 4.05 -1.29 6.74
C PHE A 164 4.18 -0.50 5.44
N ILE A 165 3.07 -0.28 4.72
CA ILE A 165 3.08 0.47 3.46
C ILE A 165 3.41 1.95 3.73
N ALA A 166 2.84 2.56 4.79
CA ALA A 166 3.16 3.94 5.17
C ALA A 166 4.66 4.10 5.49
N ASN A 167 5.25 3.13 6.18
CA ASN A 167 6.68 3.12 6.50
C ASN A 167 7.59 2.85 5.28
N SER A 168 7.03 2.54 4.11
CA SER A 168 7.79 2.18 2.89
C SER A 168 7.75 3.25 1.81
N VAL A 169 7.05 4.38 2.02
CA VAL A 169 6.83 5.42 1.01
C VAL A 169 7.34 6.79 1.48
N LEU A 170 7.56 7.68 0.52
CA LEU A 170 7.91 9.09 0.77
C LEU A 170 6.69 10.02 0.68
N THR A 171 5.54 9.49 0.30
CA THR A 171 4.26 10.18 0.20
C THR A 171 3.84 10.67 1.58
N GLU A 172 3.49 11.94 1.71
CA GLU A 172 2.86 12.48 2.90
C GLU A 172 1.46 11.88 3.07
N ILE A 173 1.20 11.24 4.21
CA ILE A 173 -0.09 10.62 4.48
C ILE A 173 -0.85 11.45 5.49
N ILE A 174 -2.02 11.93 5.09
CA ILE A 174 -2.89 12.80 5.85
C ILE A 174 -4.16 12.01 6.20
N ILE A 175 -4.41 11.84 7.49
CA ILE A 175 -5.58 11.09 7.97
C ILE A 175 -6.58 12.08 8.56
N GLU A 176 -7.77 12.12 7.97
CA GLU A 176 -8.88 13.01 8.29
C GLU A 176 -10.12 12.17 8.67
N PRO A 177 -10.20 11.60 9.88
CA PRO A 177 -11.32 10.76 10.27
C PRO A 177 -12.66 11.50 10.20
N VAL A 178 -13.67 10.83 9.69
CA VAL A 178 -15.05 11.36 9.63
C VAL A 178 -15.83 10.81 10.83
N PHE A 179 -16.39 11.71 11.65
CA PHE A 179 -17.15 11.39 12.87
C PHE A 179 -18.64 11.57 12.67
#